data_4701bc7c09e0c458ccc00d19fb2f2e80
#
_entry.id   4701bc7c09e0c458ccc00d19fb2f2e80
#
_cell.length_a   1.000
_cell.length_b   1.000
_cell.length_c   1.000
_cell.angle_alpha   90.00
_cell.angle_beta   90.00
_cell.angle_gamma   90.00
#
_symmetry.space_group_name_H-M   'P 1'
#
loop_
_entity.id
_entity.type
_entity.pdbx_description
1 polymer ?
#
loop_
_entity_poly.entity_id
_entity_poly.type
_entity_poly.pdbx_seq_one_letter_code
_entity_poly.pdbx_strand_id
1 'polypeptide(L)'
;MKNEIVEAFSQIAKEKNIDKEVLGEILESTILSIIKKKYGKADNFDIFVSMDKGDIEIYQNKIIVEKVEDEVEEIDLESAKKIEPDLEIGDEFIEIIDPVSFGRRLIISAKQNLNQKIKDAEKDNIYEEYKNRIGEFIFGDVRQINRREIYLNIEKTEVVLPRQEQIPSERYRRGDHIRAVIKSVEKNNRGLEIVVSRADPQMLIRLFENEVPEIYDGIIEIRDVAREPGDRAKIAVFSNDKRIDALGACVGMKGIRIQSISKELSNEKIDVINWNGDPGIYISRSLSPAKVYKVIVDQNKKKAIAVLTDDQISLAIGRGGQNRRLASRLTGFEIEIIKESEYRKIMEQNLKDSGAADDADINLNAVEGLTSFMIKKLDEGGFVSVEDVKEAGLEGLMEIPGVGKKTAEKIFSVVNNS
;
A
#
# COMPACT_ATOMS: atom_id res chain seq x y z
N MET A 1 -25.87 -48.40 7.99
CA MET A 1 -25.09 -47.66 6.94
C MET A 1 -25.59 -46.24 6.75
N LYS A 2 -26.91 -45.95 6.57
CA LYS A 2 -27.39 -44.54 6.43
C LYS A 2 -26.99 -43.70 7.64
N ASN A 3 -27.28 -44.14 8.87
CA ASN A 3 -26.93 -43.45 10.12
C ASN A 3 -25.41 -43.29 10.33
N GLU A 4 -24.62 -44.29 9.92
CA GLU A 4 -23.15 -44.24 10.06
C GLU A 4 -22.52 -43.10 9.23
N ILE A 5 -23.11 -42.75 8.06
CA ILE A 5 -22.66 -41.65 7.23
C ILE A 5 -22.91 -40.34 7.95
N VAL A 6 -24.13 -40.08 8.38
CA VAL A 6 -24.54 -38.86 9.06
C VAL A 6 -23.84 -38.70 10.40
N GLU A 7 -23.66 -39.79 11.16
CA GLU A 7 -22.91 -39.77 12.41
C GLU A 7 -21.44 -39.40 12.21
N ALA A 8 -20.77 -40.01 11.21
CA ALA A 8 -19.37 -39.68 10.88
C ALA A 8 -19.20 -38.19 10.48
N PHE A 9 -20.16 -37.65 9.73
CA PHE A 9 -20.15 -36.23 9.34
C PHE A 9 -20.49 -35.32 10.51
N SER A 10 -21.44 -35.68 11.36
CA SER A 10 -21.78 -34.95 12.59
C SER A 10 -20.60 -34.86 13.56
N GLN A 11 -19.79 -35.92 13.63
CA GLN A 11 -18.57 -35.91 14.43
C GLN A 11 -17.54 -34.95 13.88
N ILE A 12 -17.31 -34.94 12.56
CA ILE A 12 -16.39 -34.00 11.88
C ILE A 12 -16.87 -32.55 12.07
N ALA A 13 -18.18 -32.30 11.96
CA ALA A 13 -18.77 -31.00 12.20
C ALA A 13 -18.52 -30.48 13.61
N LYS A 14 -18.70 -31.33 14.63
CA LYS A 14 -18.39 -31.00 16.03
C LYS A 14 -16.91 -30.70 16.25
N GLU A 15 -16.02 -31.52 15.68
CA GLU A 15 -14.57 -31.31 15.79
C GLU A 15 -14.11 -29.99 15.11
N LYS A 16 -14.79 -29.56 14.04
CA LYS A 16 -14.45 -28.38 13.24
C LYS A 16 -15.34 -27.17 13.53
N ASN A 17 -16.28 -27.28 14.46
CA ASN A 17 -17.24 -26.22 14.82
C ASN A 17 -18.02 -25.66 13.62
N ILE A 18 -18.54 -26.57 12.77
CA ILE A 18 -19.33 -26.25 11.58
C ILE A 18 -20.81 -26.33 11.91
N ASP A 19 -21.59 -25.37 11.38
CA ASP A 19 -23.04 -25.39 11.51
C ASP A 19 -23.64 -26.61 10.80
N LYS A 20 -24.68 -27.21 11.41
CA LYS A 20 -25.36 -28.36 10.87
C LYS A 20 -26.05 -28.10 9.54
N GLU A 21 -26.58 -26.88 9.33
CA GLU A 21 -27.23 -26.50 8.08
C GLU A 21 -26.22 -26.48 6.94
N VAL A 22 -25.06 -25.81 7.14
CA VAL A 22 -23.96 -25.79 6.19
C VAL A 22 -23.46 -27.20 5.85
N LEU A 23 -23.41 -28.09 6.86
CA LEU A 23 -23.03 -29.48 6.65
C LEU A 23 -24.05 -30.23 5.79
N GLY A 24 -25.35 -29.99 6.01
CA GLY A 24 -26.44 -30.53 5.19
C GLY A 24 -26.27 -30.14 3.71
N GLU A 25 -26.10 -28.86 3.43
CA GLU A 25 -25.87 -28.34 2.04
C GLU A 25 -24.63 -28.96 1.39
N ILE A 26 -23.56 -29.14 2.15
CA ILE A 26 -22.34 -29.80 1.65
C ILE A 26 -22.60 -31.25 1.28
N LEU A 27 -23.37 -32.01 2.09
CA LEU A 27 -23.74 -33.35 1.79
C LEU A 27 -24.65 -33.47 0.58
N GLU A 28 -25.68 -32.64 0.48
CA GLU A 28 -26.57 -32.56 -0.68
C GLU A 28 -25.80 -32.30 -1.97
N SER A 29 -24.95 -31.25 -1.99
CA SER A 29 -24.12 -30.90 -3.16
C SER A 29 -23.15 -32.02 -3.55
N THR A 30 -22.65 -32.75 -2.55
CA THR A 30 -21.74 -33.88 -2.78
C THR A 30 -22.48 -35.06 -3.40
N ILE A 31 -23.66 -35.39 -2.89
CA ILE A 31 -24.48 -36.48 -3.43
C ILE A 31 -24.92 -36.17 -4.86
N LEU A 32 -25.35 -34.93 -5.15
CA LEU A 32 -25.63 -34.45 -6.51
C LEU A 32 -24.45 -34.65 -7.46
N SER A 33 -23.24 -34.30 -7.00
CA SER A 33 -22.02 -34.50 -7.80
C SER A 33 -21.74 -35.97 -8.13
N ILE A 34 -22.05 -36.86 -7.22
CA ILE A 34 -21.89 -38.33 -7.39
C ILE A 34 -22.95 -38.88 -8.32
N ILE A 35 -24.19 -38.42 -8.17
CA ILE A 35 -25.31 -38.74 -9.06
C ILE A 35 -24.99 -38.35 -10.47
N LYS A 36 -24.51 -37.11 -10.68
CA LYS A 36 -24.08 -36.61 -11.98
C LYS A 36 -22.97 -37.42 -12.61
N LYS A 37 -22.04 -37.96 -11.81
CA LYS A 37 -21.00 -38.88 -12.31
C LYS A 37 -21.53 -40.26 -12.67
N LYS A 38 -22.55 -40.74 -11.95
CA LYS A 38 -23.11 -42.09 -12.17
C LYS A 38 -24.12 -42.12 -13.34
N TYR A 39 -24.98 -41.10 -13.39
CA TYR A 39 -26.11 -41.03 -14.31
C TYR A 39 -25.93 -40.02 -15.47
N GLY A 40 -24.84 -39.24 -15.48
CA GLY A 40 -24.54 -38.21 -16.50
C GLY A 40 -25.23 -36.87 -16.27
N LYS A 41 -26.38 -36.86 -15.60
CA LYS A 41 -27.19 -35.68 -15.25
C LYS A 41 -27.73 -35.82 -13.83
N ALA A 42 -28.21 -34.73 -13.26
CA ALA A 42 -28.72 -34.70 -11.89
C ALA A 42 -29.91 -33.75 -11.71
N ASP A 43 -30.43 -33.18 -12.80
CA ASP A 43 -31.46 -32.14 -12.76
C ASP A 43 -32.84 -32.67 -12.33
N ASN A 44 -33.04 -33.98 -12.46
CA ASN A 44 -34.24 -34.69 -12.05
C ASN A 44 -34.08 -35.42 -10.70
N PHE A 45 -33.10 -35.01 -9.86
CA PHE A 45 -32.90 -35.58 -8.53
C PHE A 45 -33.05 -34.52 -7.47
N ASP A 46 -33.87 -34.84 -6.43
CA ASP A 46 -34.04 -34.08 -5.21
C ASP A 46 -33.39 -34.80 -4.05
N ILE A 47 -32.60 -34.11 -3.25
CA ILE A 47 -31.87 -34.69 -2.12
C ILE A 47 -32.25 -33.94 -0.84
N PHE A 48 -32.64 -34.64 0.16
CA PHE A 48 -32.93 -34.08 1.47
C PHE A 48 -32.05 -34.75 2.53
N VAL A 49 -31.26 -33.92 3.22
CA VAL A 49 -30.39 -34.36 4.31
C VAL A 49 -30.92 -33.82 5.64
N SER A 50 -31.40 -34.68 6.50
CA SER A 50 -31.79 -34.34 7.84
C SER A 50 -30.68 -34.65 8.84
N MET A 51 -29.92 -33.62 9.23
CA MET A 51 -28.83 -33.76 10.21
C MET A 51 -29.31 -34.10 11.62
N ASP A 52 -30.56 -33.76 11.97
CA ASP A 52 -31.14 -34.05 13.30
C ASP A 52 -31.65 -35.48 13.40
N LYS A 53 -32.25 -35.99 12.34
CA LYS A 53 -32.75 -37.39 12.28
C LYS A 53 -31.67 -38.39 11.86
N GLY A 54 -30.55 -37.88 11.31
CA GLY A 54 -29.49 -38.74 10.77
C GLY A 54 -29.88 -39.47 9.49
N ASP A 55 -30.76 -38.88 8.68
CA ASP A 55 -31.32 -39.54 7.50
C ASP A 55 -30.99 -38.80 6.21
N ILE A 56 -30.86 -39.53 5.10
CA ILE A 56 -30.63 -39.02 3.75
C ILE A 56 -31.67 -39.68 2.85
N GLU A 57 -32.46 -38.83 2.20
CA GLU A 57 -33.47 -39.26 1.23
C GLU A 57 -33.08 -38.70 -0.16
N ILE A 58 -33.13 -39.57 -1.16
CA ILE A 58 -32.81 -39.24 -2.54
C ILE A 58 -34.01 -39.60 -3.38
N TYR A 59 -34.61 -38.62 -4.02
CA TYR A 59 -35.77 -38.78 -4.89
C TYR A 59 -35.32 -38.57 -6.33
N GLN A 60 -35.75 -39.45 -7.24
CA GLN A 60 -35.55 -39.30 -8.67
C GLN A 60 -36.90 -39.11 -9.35
N ASN A 61 -37.11 -38.00 -9.98
CA ASN A 61 -38.33 -37.67 -10.72
C ASN A 61 -38.19 -38.22 -12.15
N LYS A 62 -39.12 -39.09 -12.53
CA LYS A 62 -39.21 -39.73 -13.84
C LYS A 62 -40.57 -39.49 -14.46
N ILE A 63 -40.64 -39.54 -15.79
CA ILE A 63 -41.91 -39.47 -16.53
C ILE A 63 -42.26 -40.85 -17.00
N ILE A 64 -43.55 -41.24 -16.86
CA ILE A 64 -44.04 -42.53 -17.30
C ILE A 64 -44.25 -42.48 -18.82
N VAL A 65 -43.58 -43.38 -19.52
CA VAL A 65 -43.65 -43.51 -20.99
C VAL A 65 -44.06 -44.92 -21.42
N GLU A 66 -44.54 -45.09 -22.66
CA GLU A 66 -44.84 -46.39 -23.23
C GLU A 66 -43.55 -47.17 -23.57
N LYS A 67 -42.49 -46.39 -24.00
CA LYS A 67 -41.21 -47.00 -24.35
C LYS A 67 -40.10 -46.07 -23.81
N VAL A 68 -39.25 -46.62 -22.98
CA VAL A 68 -38.12 -45.88 -22.31
C VAL A 68 -37.04 -45.64 -23.35
N GLU A 69 -36.70 -44.37 -23.59
CA GLU A 69 -35.56 -43.91 -24.36
C GLU A 69 -34.38 -43.52 -23.46
N ASP A 70 -34.68 -42.90 -22.31
CA ASP A 70 -33.70 -42.49 -21.29
C ASP A 70 -34.06 -43.08 -19.93
N GLU A 71 -33.34 -44.12 -19.49
CA GLU A 71 -33.56 -44.77 -18.19
C GLU A 71 -33.44 -43.84 -16.96
N VAL A 72 -32.81 -42.64 -17.16
CA VAL A 72 -32.62 -41.67 -16.07
C VAL A 72 -33.84 -40.77 -15.92
N GLU A 73 -34.54 -40.42 -17.00
CA GLU A 73 -35.71 -39.50 -16.97
C GLU A 73 -37.04 -40.22 -17.12
N GLU A 74 -37.01 -41.46 -17.61
CA GLU A 74 -38.22 -42.17 -17.98
C GLU A 74 -38.34 -43.53 -17.27
N ILE A 75 -39.57 -43.99 -17.13
CA ILE A 75 -39.91 -45.31 -16.60
C ILE A 75 -41.05 -45.88 -17.45
N ASP A 76 -41.02 -47.17 -17.71
CA ASP A 76 -42.13 -47.85 -18.38
C ASP A 76 -43.36 -48.01 -17.47
N LEU A 77 -44.55 -48.02 -18.11
CA LEU A 77 -45.83 -48.09 -17.41
C LEU A 77 -46.01 -49.38 -16.58
N GLU A 78 -45.44 -50.51 -17.08
CA GLU A 78 -45.56 -51.78 -16.37
C GLU A 78 -44.74 -51.77 -15.05
N SER A 79 -43.58 -51.16 -15.09
CA SER A 79 -42.71 -51.02 -13.93
C SER A 79 -43.28 -50.00 -12.91
N ALA A 80 -43.83 -48.90 -13.38
CA ALA A 80 -44.49 -47.90 -12.55
C ALA A 80 -45.73 -48.45 -11.84
N LYS A 81 -46.59 -49.20 -12.54
CA LYS A 81 -47.81 -49.84 -11.97
C LYS A 81 -47.54 -50.93 -10.95
N LYS A 82 -46.36 -51.52 -10.92
CA LYS A 82 -45.98 -52.49 -9.87
C LYS A 82 -45.81 -51.79 -8.52
N ILE A 83 -45.55 -50.50 -8.51
CA ILE A 83 -45.32 -49.69 -7.30
C ILE A 83 -46.59 -48.92 -6.95
N GLU A 84 -47.19 -48.23 -7.93
CA GLU A 84 -48.45 -47.48 -7.79
C GLU A 84 -49.41 -47.86 -8.94
N PRO A 85 -50.52 -48.58 -8.67
CA PRO A 85 -51.39 -49.17 -9.68
C PRO A 85 -52.21 -48.13 -10.50
N ASP A 86 -52.40 -46.94 -9.96
CA ASP A 86 -53.30 -45.90 -10.53
C ASP A 86 -52.62 -44.93 -11.49
N LEU A 87 -51.32 -45.14 -11.84
CA LEU A 87 -50.57 -44.26 -12.69
C LEU A 87 -50.84 -44.46 -14.19
N GLU A 88 -50.79 -43.35 -14.99
CA GLU A 88 -51.02 -43.33 -16.40
C GLU A 88 -49.78 -42.83 -17.17
N ILE A 89 -49.72 -43.01 -18.48
CA ILE A 89 -48.66 -42.50 -19.33
C ILE A 89 -48.67 -40.96 -19.31
N GLY A 90 -47.53 -40.35 -19.02
CA GLY A 90 -47.32 -38.89 -18.89
C GLY A 90 -47.34 -38.39 -17.42
N ASP A 91 -47.69 -39.24 -16.49
CA ASP A 91 -47.62 -38.87 -15.03
C ASP A 91 -46.16 -38.84 -14.55
N GLU A 92 -45.93 -38.02 -13.52
CA GLU A 92 -44.65 -37.95 -12.82
C GLU A 92 -44.58 -39.11 -11.84
N PHE A 93 -43.46 -39.83 -11.87
CA PHE A 93 -43.17 -40.93 -10.96
C PHE A 93 -41.95 -40.60 -10.09
N ILE A 94 -42.09 -40.70 -8.78
CA ILE A 94 -41.01 -40.41 -7.85
C ILE A 94 -40.41 -41.75 -7.37
N GLU A 95 -39.18 -42.03 -7.82
CA GLU A 95 -38.41 -43.19 -7.38
C GLU A 95 -37.54 -42.82 -6.18
N ILE A 96 -37.67 -43.55 -5.08
CA ILE A 96 -36.83 -43.38 -3.88
C ILE A 96 -35.59 -44.24 -4.03
N ILE A 97 -34.43 -43.55 -4.13
CA ILE A 97 -33.13 -44.24 -4.28
C ILE A 97 -32.50 -44.44 -2.90
N ASP A 98 -32.14 -45.68 -2.61
CA ASP A 98 -31.39 -46.01 -1.40
C ASP A 98 -29.94 -45.46 -1.52
N PRO A 99 -29.51 -44.54 -0.62
CA PRO A 99 -28.14 -44.05 -0.59
C PRO A 99 -27.07 -45.15 -0.48
N VAL A 100 -27.45 -46.32 0.08
CA VAL A 100 -26.56 -47.48 0.17
C VAL A 100 -26.15 -48.03 -1.22
N SER A 101 -26.98 -47.79 -2.26
CA SER A 101 -26.68 -48.20 -3.65
C SER A 101 -25.46 -47.52 -4.24
N PHE A 102 -25.03 -46.39 -3.70
CA PHE A 102 -23.80 -45.68 -4.09
C PHE A 102 -22.54 -46.26 -3.39
N GLY A 103 -22.71 -47.13 -2.40
CA GLY A 103 -21.65 -47.87 -1.74
C GLY A 103 -20.61 -47.00 -1.02
N ARG A 104 -19.47 -47.60 -0.67
CA ARG A 104 -18.36 -46.91 0.03
C ARG A 104 -17.76 -45.71 -0.71
N ARG A 105 -17.94 -45.64 -2.03
CA ARG A 105 -17.45 -44.50 -2.84
C ARG A 105 -18.15 -43.20 -2.45
N LEU A 106 -19.44 -43.24 -2.08
CA LEU A 106 -20.18 -42.11 -1.60
C LEU A 106 -19.52 -41.51 -0.35
N ILE A 107 -19.22 -42.35 0.63
CA ILE A 107 -18.62 -41.94 1.92
C ILE A 107 -17.26 -41.29 1.68
N ILE A 108 -16.40 -41.90 0.83
CA ILE A 108 -15.06 -41.38 0.55
C ILE A 108 -15.13 -40.05 -0.18
N SER A 109 -15.97 -39.94 -1.22
CA SER A 109 -16.13 -38.69 -1.98
C SER A 109 -16.75 -37.59 -1.14
N ALA A 110 -17.75 -37.89 -0.33
CA ALA A 110 -18.37 -36.97 0.57
C ALA A 110 -17.35 -36.41 1.59
N LYS A 111 -16.54 -37.29 2.20
CA LYS A 111 -15.48 -36.91 3.14
C LYS A 111 -14.42 -36.02 2.44
N GLN A 112 -14.04 -36.33 1.21
CA GLN A 112 -13.10 -35.52 0.45
C GLN A 112 -13.67 -34.13 0.12
N ASN A 113 -14.91 -34.05 -0.37
CA ASN A 113 -15.58 -32.80 -0.69
C ASN A 113 -15.80 -31.94 0.57
N LEU A 114 -16.22 -32.56 1.67
CA LEU A 114 -16.36 -31.86 2.95
C LEU A 114 -15.02 -31.25 3.39
N ASN A 115 -13.96 -32.04 3.41
CA ASN A 115 -12.63 -31.53 3.75
C ASN A 115 -12.18 -30.42 2.82
N GLN A 116 -12.53 -30.48 1.52
CA GLN A 116 -12.20 -29.41 0.58
C GLN A 116 -13.01 -28.15 0.88
N LYS A 117 -14.31 -28.25 1.08
CA LYS A 117 -15.16 -27.11 1.43
C LYS A 117 -14.76 -26.45 2.75
N ILE A 118 -14.40 -27.26 3.77
CA ILE A 118 -13.88 -26.74 5.03
C ILE A 118 -12.60 -25.94 4.78
N LYS A 119 -11.64 -26.49 4.01
CA LYS A 119 -10.41 -25.79 3.66
C LYS A 119 -10.68 -24.50 2.89
N ASP A 120 -11.66 -24.49 2.01
CA ASP A 120 -12.02 -23.32 1.24
C ASP A 120 -12.66 -22.25 2.14
N ALA A 121 -13.55 -22.64 3.06
CA ALA A 121 -14.12 -21.73 4.07
C ALA A 121 -13.03 -21.19 5.05
N GLU A 122 -12.11 -22.05 5.51
CA GLU A 122 -10.97 -21.62 6.33
C GLU A 122 -10.12 -20.57 5.56
N LYS A 123 -9.86 -20.79 4.26
CA LYS A 123 -9.14 -19.84 3.41
C LYS A 123 -9.92 -18.53 3.21
N ASP A 124 -11.24 -18.61 3.06
CA ASP A 124 -12.09 -17.44 2.94
C ASP A 124 -12.05 -16.56 4.19
N ASN A 125 -12.14 -17.19 5.35
CA ASN A 125 -12.01 -16.49 6.64
C ASN A 125 -10.63 -15.84 6.80
N ILE A 126 -9.55 -16.58 6.49
CA ILE A 126 -8.18 -16.04 6.53
C ILE A 126 -8.04 -14.88 5.53
N TYR A 127 -8.61 -14.99 4.34
CA TYR A 127 -8.59 -13.93 3.34
C TYR A 127 -9.23 -12.64 3.85
N GLU A 128 -10.46 -12.72 4.40
CA GLU A 128 -11.15 -11.54 4.93
C GLU A 128 -10.42 -10.94 6.14
N GLU A 129 -9.89 -11.77 7.03
CA GLU A 129 -9.10 -11.32 8.18
C GLU A 129 -7.86 -10.54 7.72
N TYR A 130 -7.03 -11.15 6.88
CA TYR A 130 -5.75 -10.54 6.46
C TYR A 130 -5.93 -9.38 5.47
N LYS A 131 -6.99 -9.38 4.66
CA LYS A 131 -7.33 -8.28 3.76
C LYS A 131 -7.58 -6.98 4.52
N ASN A 132 -8.26 -7.05 5.66
CA ASN A 132 -8.51 -5.90 6.52
C ASN A 132 -7.26 -5.42 7.26
N ARG A 133 -6.21 -6.24 7.32
CA ARG A 133 -4.94 -5.96 7.99
C ARG A 133 -3.82 -5.55 7.04
N ILE A 134 -4.12 -5.28 5.76
CA ILE A 134 -3.12 -4.78 4.80
C ILE A 134 -2.49 -3.49 5.33
N GLY A 135 -1.16 -3.44 5.32
CA GLY A 135 -0.36 -2.35 5.88
C GLY A 135 -0.06 -2.48 7.37
N GLU A 136 -0.58 -3.46 8.09
CA GLU A 136 -0.25 -3.70 9.49
C GLU A 136 1.04 -4.50 9.66
N PHE A 137 1.66 -4.34 10.84
CA PHE A 137 2.76 -5.21 11.26
C PHE A 137 2.30 -6.62 11.54
N ILE A 138 3.16 -7.54 11.13
CA ILE A 138 3.10 -8.93 11.55
C ILE A 138 4.46 -9.40 12.04
N PHE A 139 4.43 -10.43 12.88
CA PHE A 139 5.61 -11.13 13.39
C PHE A 139 5.50 -12.58 12.96
N GLY A 140 6.50 -13.05 12.24
CA GLY A 140 6.50 -14.42 11.73
C GLY A 140 7.85 -15.10 11.87
N ASP A 141 7.81 -16.42 11.99
CA ASP A 141 8.98 -17.26 12.07
C ASP A 141 9.36 -17.80 10.70
N VAL A 142 10.63 -17.69 10.33
CA VAL A 142 11.12 -18.25 9.08
C VAL A 142 11.03 -19.77 9.12
N ARG A 143 10.12 -20.32 8.31
CA ARG A 143 9.90 -21.76 8.16
C ARG A 143 10.79 -22.37 7.10
N GLN A 144 10.81 -21.72 5.90
CA GLN A 144 11.54 -22.22 4.74
C GLN A 144 12.10 -21.06 3.93
N ILE A 145 13.27 -21.27 3.37
CA ILE A 145 13.96 -20.31 2.51
C ILE A 145 14.19 -20.95 1.15
N ASN A 146 13.64 -20.33 0.10
CA ASN A 146 13.87 -20.69 -1.28
C ASN A 146 14.69 -19.61 -1.99
N ARG A 147 15.13 -19.85 -3.22
CA ARG A 147 15.88 -18.85 -4.01
C ARG A 147 15.11 -17.58 -4.32
N ARG A 148 13.77 -17.65 -4.41
CA ARG A 148 12.90 -16.55 -4.84
C ARG A 148 12.08 -15.96 -3.71
N GLU A 149 11.84 -16.71 -2.64
CA GLU A 149 10.88 -16.37 -1.60
C GLU A 149 11.22 -17.04 -0.27
N ILE A 150 10.78 -16.44 0.80
CA ILE A 150 10.88 -16.94 2.16
C ILE A 150 9.45 -17.15 2.66
N TYR A 151 9.21 -18.32 3.24
CA TYR A 151 7.93 -18.64 3.87
C TYR A 151 8.04 -18.38 5.36
N LEU A 152 7.14 -17.56 5.87
CA LEU A 152 7.02 -17.26 7.28
C LEU A 152 5.76 -17.92 7.83
N ASN A 153 5.83 -18.39 9.06
CA ASN A 153 4.69 -18.90 9.78
C ASN A 153 4.22 -17.87 10.80
N ILE A 154 2.95 -17.48 10.72
CA ILE A 154 2.30 -16.58 11.64
C ILE A 154 1.16 -17.39 12.28
N GLU A 155 1.35 -17.79 13.53
CA GLU A 155 0.42 -18.69 14.21
C GLU A 155 0.17 -19.98 13.40
N LYS A 156 -0.98 -20.05 12.69
CA LYS A 156 -1.35 -21.18 11.83
C LYS A 156 -1.33 -20.87 10.34
N THR A 157 -1.02 -19.63 9.98
CA THR A 157 -1.07 -19.15 8.60
C THR A 157 0.33 -19.00 8.02
N GLU A 158 0.52 -19.51 6.82
CA GLU A 158 1.77 -19.33 6.07
C GLU A 158 1.67 -18.09 5.19
N VAL A 159 2.68 -17.22 5.26
CA VAL A 159 2.80 -16.01 4.45
C VAL A 159 4.11 -16.01 3.69
N VAL A 160 4.17 -15.26 2.61
CA VAL A 160 5.30 -15.26 1.68
C VAL A 160 6.01 -13.91 1.72
N LEU A 161 7.33 -13.92 1.85
CA LEU A 161 8.21 -12.77 1.69
C LEU A 161 9.04 -12.94 0.41
N PRO A 162 8.56 -12.45 -0.75
CA PRO A 162 9.24 -12.56 -2.03
C PRO A 162 10.58 -11.81 -2.01
N ARG A 163 11.54 -12.23 -2.85
CA ARG A 163 12.87 -11.61 -2.90
C ARG A 163 12.84 -10.10 -3.16
N GLN A 164 11.88 -9.62 -3.93
CA GLN A 164 11.71 -8.19 -4.22
C GLN A 164 11.24 -7.38 -3.02
N GLU A 165 10.61 -8.05 -2.05
CA GLU A 165 10.10 -7.46 -0.81
C GLU A 165 11.05 -7.63 0.37
N GLN A 166 12.20 -8.24 0.15
CA GLN A 166 13.27 -8.39 1.14
C GLN A 166 14.20 -7.18 1.11
N ILE A 167 14.84 -6.88 2.23
CA ILE A 167 15.95 -5.94 2.27
C ILE A 167 17.20 -6.66 1.75
N PRO A 168 17.86 -6.16 0.68
CA PRO A 168 18.95 -6.86 0.02
C PRO A 168 20.16 -7.18 0.92
N SER A 169 20.40 -6.38 1.95
CA SER A 169 21.49 -6.55 2.92
C SER A 169 21.19 -7.57 4.01
N GLU A 170 19.93 -7.98 4.19
CA GLU A 170 19.52 -8.92 5.22
C GLU A 170 19.84 -10.37 4.85
N ARG A 171 20.19 -11.13 5.87
CA ARG A 171 20.40 -12.58 5.75
C ARG A 171 19.46 -13.29 6.70
N TYR A 172 18.57 -14.08 6.14
CA TYR A 172 17.56 -14.83 6.88
C TYR A 172 18.00 -16.26 7.10
N ARG A 173 17.66 -16.80 8.27
CA ARG A 173 17.88 -18.20 8.64
C ARG A 173 16.57 -18.82 9.09
N ARG A 174 16.45 -20.13 8.94
CA ARG A 174 15.30 -20.85 9.46
C ARG A 174 15.24 -20.71 10.99
N GLY A 175 14.06 -20.35 11.49
CA GLY A 175 13.83 -20.06 12.90
C GLY A 175 14.03 -18.59 13.31
N ASP A 176 14.49 -17.72 12.39
CA ASP A 176 14.57 -16.30 12.69
C ASP A 176 13.16 -15.73 12.85
N HIS A 177 12.98 -14.83 13.84
CA HIS A 177 11.77 -14.04 14.01
C HIS A 177 11.87 -12.77 13.18
N ILE A 178 10.94 -12.58 12.27
CA ILE A 178 10.93 -11.44 11.34
C ILE A 178 9.70 -10.59 11.54
N ARG A 179 9.89 -9.28 11.57
CA ARG A 179 8.83 -8.28 11.49
C ARG A 179 8.66 -7.85 10.04
N ALA A 180 7.43 -7.81 9.55
CA ALA A 180 7.11 -7.36 8.20
C ALA A 180 5.74 -6.68 8.18
N VAL A 181 5.38 -6.05 7.08
CA VAL A 181 4.02 -5.52 6.85
C VAL A 181 3.29 -6.38 5.82
N ILE A 182 1.99 -6.54 5.98
CA ILE A 182 1.15 -7.20 4.99
C ILE A 182 1.04 -6.27 3.79
N LYS A 183 1.51 -6.72 2.62
CA LYS A 183 1.48 -5.94 1.39
C LYS A 183 0.26 -6.21 0.54
N SER A 184 -0.04 -7.47 0.31
CA SER A 184 -1.21 -7.90 -0.46
C SER A 184 -1.71 -9.25 0.00
N VAL A 185 -3.00 -9.48 -0.25
CA VAL A 185 -3.70 -10.73 0.02
C VAL A 185 -4.49 -11.09 -1.22
N GLU A 186 -4.16 -12.20 -1.85
CA GLU A 186 -4.73 -12.59 -3.14
C GLU A 186 -5.19 -14.04 -3.13
N LYS A 187 -6.35 -14.29 -3.77
CA LYS A 187 -6.81 -15.65 -4.09
C LYS A 187 -6.42 -15.95 -5.53
N ASN A 188 -5.55 -16.92 -5.70
CA ASN A 188 -5.13 -17.38 -7.01
C ASN A 188 -5.46 -18.87 -7.22
N ASN A 189 -5.23 -19.41 -8.41
CA ASN A 189 -5.49 -20.80 -8.73
C ASN A 189 -4.70 -21.81 -7.86
N ARG A 190 -3.67 -21.35 -7.14
CA ARG A 190 -2.85 -22.17 -6.23
C ARG A 190 -3.34 -22.09 -4.78
N GLY A 191 -4.26 -21.20 -4.50
CA GLY A 191 -4.83 -20.96 -3.18
C GLY A 191 -4.72 -19.52 -2.72
N LEU A 192 -4.78 -19.32 -1.40
CA LEU A 192 -4.59 -18.03 -0.74
C LEU A 192 -3.09 -17.72 -0.65
N GLU A 193 -2.70 -16.55 -1.12
CA GLU A 193 -1.33 -16.04 -1.03
C GLU A 193 -1.33 -14.70 -0.27
N ILE A 194 -0.63 -14.65 0.84
CA ILE A 194 -0.46 -13.46 1.66
C ILE A 194 0.99 -13.02 1.50
N VAL A 195 1.18 -11.90 0.80
CA VAL A 195 2.50 -11.32 0.57
C VAL A 195 2.82 -10.32 1.65
N VAL A 196 3.98 -10.48 2.25
CA VAL A 196 4.50 -9.55 3.25
C VAL A 196 5.77 -8.88 2.74
N SER A 197 6.06 -7.70 3.27
CA SER A 197 7.17 -6.87 2.81
C SER A 197 7.95 -6.27 3.96
N ARG A 198 9.29 -6.22 3.78
CA ARG A 198 10.22 -5.40 4.56
C ARG A 198 10.76 -4.22 3.73
N ALA A 199 10.55 -4.26 2.40
CA ALA A 199 10.98 -3.25 1.45
C ALA A 199 9.96 -2.13 1.24
N ASP A 200 8.69 -2.38 1.53
CA ASP A 200 7.61 -1.43 1.34
C ASP A 200 7.79 -0.16 2.21
N PRO A 201 7.44 1.04 1.70
CA PRO A 201 7.41 2.27 2.51
C PRO A 201 6.55 2.15 3.78
N GLN A 202 5.46 1.38 3.76
CA GLN A 202 4.62 1.14 4.94
C GLN A 202 5.40 0.54 6.12
N MET A 203 6.41 -0.27 5.85
CA MET A 203 7.30 -0.80 6.89
C MET A 203 7.95 0.33 7.69
N LEU A 204 8.44 1.37 7.02
CA LEU A 204 9.05 2.52 7.67
C LEU A 204 8.01 3.36 8.44
N ILE A 205 6.85 3.59 7.84
CA ILE A 205 5.74 4.33 8.47
C ILE A 205 5.33 3.66 9.78
N ARG A 206 5.09 2.36 9.77
CA ARG A 206 4.70 1.60 10.96
C ARG A 206 5.78 1.58 12.03
N LEU A 207 7.07 1.57 11.65
CA LEU A 207 8.16 1.69 12.61
C LEU A 207 8.15 3.06 13.30
N PHE A 208 7.92 4.13 12.55
CA PHE A 208 7.78 5.47 13.14
C PHE A 208 6.55 5.58 14.04
N GLU A 209 5.39 5.05 13.65
CA GLU A 209 4.20 5.02 14.50
C GLU A 209 4.45 4.28 15.82
N ASN A 210 5.24 3.23 15.80
CA ASN A 210 5.56 2.44 17.00
C ASN A 210 6.58 3.14 17.92
N GLU A 211 7.55 3.89 17.35
CA GLU A 211 8.63 4.52 18.10
C GLU A 211 8.31 5.98 18.52
N VAL A 212 7.35 6.63 17.85
CA VAL A 212 7.04 8.06 18.01
C VAL A 212 5.57 8.21 18.43
N PRO A 213 5.30 8.35 19.73
CA PRO A 213 3.92 8.49 20.23
C PRO A 213 3.16 9.64 19.58
N GLU A 214 3.84 10.72 19.25
CA GLU A 214 3.26 11.91 18.61
C GLU A 214 2.71 11.62 17.20
N ILE A 215 3.27 10.60 16.52
CA ILE A 215 2.74 10.09 15.24
C ILE A 215 1.54 9.17 15.50
N TYR A 216 1.67 8.27 16.46
CA TYR A 216 0.57 7.36 16.84
C TYR A 216 -0.68 8.13 17.27
N ASP A 217 -0.51 9.21 18.00
CA ASP A 217 -1.61 10.08 18.45
C ASP A 217 -2.14 11.03 17.37
N GLY A 218 -1.56 11.00 16.16
CA GLY A 218 -1.98 11.83 15.02
C GLY A 218 -1.61 13.31 15.12
N ILE A 219 -0.74 13.69 16.06
CA ILE A 219 -0.25 15.08 16.23
C ILE A 219 0.77 15.40 15.13
N ILE A 220 1.61 14.42 14.80
CA ILE A 220 2.56 14.47 13.68
C ILE A 220 2.07 13.53 12.60
N GLU A 221 1.99 14.01 11.38
CA GLU A 221 1.62 13.24 10.20
C GLU A 221 2.84 12.95 9.34
N ILE A 222 2.94 11.71 8.86
CA ILE A 222 3.87 11.34 7.80
C ILE A 222 3.16 11.63 6.48
N ARG A 223 3.69 12.58 5.71
CA ARG A 223 3.11 13.01 4.43
C ARG A 223 3.60 12.17 3.26
N ASP A 224 4.90 11.95 3.20
CA ASP A 224 5.54 11.25 2.08
C ASP A 224 6.72 10.41 2.57
N VAL A 225 6.99 9.31 1.87
CA VAL A 225 8.13 8.43 2.11
C VAL A 225 8.76 8.01 0.78
N ALA A 226 10.07 8.19 0.66
CA ALA A 226 10.87 7.66 -0.43
C ALA A 226 11.97 6.79 0.14
N ARG A 227 12.08 5.53 -0.34
CA ARG A 227 12.95 4.53 0.25
C ARG A 227 13.72 3.73 -0.79
N GLU A 228 14.97 3.47 -0.51
CA GLU A 228 15.81 2.43 -1.12
C GLU A 228 16.14 1.43 0.00
N PRO A 229 15.44 0.29 0.07
CA PRO A 229 15.45 -0.60 1.22
C PRO A 229 16.85 -1.08 1.60
N GLY A 230 17.21 -0.92 2.88
CA GLY A 230 18.50 -1.32 3.44
C GLY A 230 19.67 -0.38 3.14
N ASP A 231 19.44 0.72 2.43
CA ASP A 231 20.46 1.72 2.13
C ASP A 231 20.07 3.10 2.67
N ARG A 232 19.02 3.73 2.12
CA ARG A 232 18.61 5.06 2.56
C ARG A 232 17.11 5.30 2.35
N ALA A 233 16.51 6.06 3.26
CA ALA A 233 15.15 6.57 3.15
C ALA A 233 15.08 8.07 3.45
N LYS A 234 14.07 8.72 2.89
CA LYS A 234 13.65 10.07 3.25
C LYS A 234 12.17 10.03 3.66
N ILE A 235 11.85 10.67 4.76
CA ILE A 235 10.50 10.74 5.30
C ILE A 235 10.13 12.20 5.53
N ALA A 236 9.00 12.63 5.00
CA ALA A 236 8.47 13.96 5.19
C ALA A 236 7.41 13.96 6.29
N VAL A 237 7.63 14.75 7.31
CA VAL A 237 6.75 14.85 8.48
C VAL A 237 6.18 16.26 8.63
N PHE A 238 4.97 16.34 9.15
CA PHE A 238 4.28 17.61 9.37
C PHE A 238 3.59 17.57 10.73
N SER A 239 3.69 18.65 11.49
CA SER A 239 2.95 18.80 12.75
C SER A 239 1.78 19.74 12.57
N ASN A 240 0.60 19.31 13.00
CA ASN A 240 -0.60 20.14 13.08
C ASN A 240 -0.51 21.17 14.23
N ASP A 241 0.31 20.89 15.25
CA ASP A 241 0.56 21.83 16.36
C ASP A 241 1.92 22.51 16.15
N LYS A 242 1.89 23.82 15.91
CA LYS A 242 3.10 24.65 15.71
C LYS A 242 4.07 24.66 16.89
N ARG A 243 3.62 24.24 18.10
CA ARG A 243 4.46 24.14 19.30
C ARG A 243 5.32 22.88 19.32
N ILE A 244 4.99 21.90 18.46
CA ILE A 244 5.68 20.61 18.43
C ILE A 244 6.64 20.60 17.25
N ASP A 245 7.92 20.39 17.54
CA ASP A 245 8.95 20.14 16.52
C ASP A 245 8.83 18.70 15.99
N ALA A 246 8.22 18.55 14.81
CA ALA A 246 8.00 17.25 14.19
C ALA A 246 9.32 16.51 13.90
N LEU A 247 10.36 17.24 13.48
CA LEU A 247 11.67 16.66 13.20
C LEU A 247 12.34 16.17 14.49
N GLY A 248 12.36 17.02 15.51
CA GLY A 248 12.95 16.69 16.81
C GLY A 248 12.27 15.50 17.48
N ALA A 249 10.93 15.41 17.40
CA ALA A 249 10.16 14.29 17.94
C ALA A 249 10.49 12.97 17.24
N CYS A 250 10.59 12.97 15.90
CA CYS A 250 10.93 11.78 15.12
C CYS A 250 12.38 11.32 15.32
N VAL A 251 13.31 12.25 15.45
CA VAL A 251 14.73 11.93 15.69
C VAL A 251 14.94 11.44 17.13
N GLY A 252 14.27 12.07 18.08
CA GLY A 252 14.40 11.79 19.51
C GLY A 252 15.68 12.34 20.12
N MET A 253 15.81 12.27 21.46
CA MET A 253 16.98 12.75 22.17
C MET A 253 18.25 12.00 21.69
N LYS A 254 19.24 12.76 21.23
CA LYS A 254 20.51 12.23 20.69
C LYS A 254 20.29 11.18 19.57
N GLY A 255 19.16 11.22 18.87
CA GLY A 255 18.87 10.32 17.78
C GLY A 255 18.45 8.90 18.18
N ILE A 256 18.05 8.65 19.41
CA ILE A 256 17.74 7.30 19.91
C ILE A 256 16.60 6.67 19.11
N ARG A 257 15.49 7.40 18.86
CA ARG A 257 14.32 6.86 18.14
C ARG A 257 14.68 6.47 16.71
N ILE A 258 15.31 7.38 15.97
CA ILE A 258 15.69 7.12 14.57
C ILE A 258 16.75 6.01 14.46
N GLN A 259 17.65 5.88 15.45
CA GLN A 259 18.63 4.78 15.49
C GLN A 259 17.98 3.43 15.74
N SER A 260 16.94 3.36 16.58
CA SER A 260 16.15 2.13 16.81
C SER A 260 15.52 1.65 15.49
N ILE A 261 14.86 2.56 14.78
CA ILE A 261 14.25 2.25 13.47
C ILE A 261 15.31 1.84 12.45
N SER A 262 16.43 2.57 12.37
CA SER A 262 17.52 2.27 11.45
C SER A 262 18.09 0.87 11.67
N LYS A 263 18.29 0.47 12.94
CA LYS A 263 18.77 -0.87 13.29
C LYS A 263 17.81 -1.97 12.86
N GLU A 264 16.52 -1.79 13.04
CA GLU A 264 15.50 -2.74 12.57
C GLU A 264 15.57 -2.96 11.05
N LEU A 265 15.95 -1.93 10.29
CA LEU A 265 16.06 -1.93 8.84
C LEU A 265 17.51 -2.14 8.34
N SER A 266 18.31 -2.93 9.07
CA SER A 266 19.69 -3.29 8.70
C SER A 266 20.62 -2.09 8.54
N ASN A 267 20.49 -1.10 9.41
CA ASN A 267 21.23 0.17 9.43
C ASN A 267 20.95 1.08 8.21
N GLU A 268 19.72 1.02 7.67
CA GLU A 268 19.22 1.96 6.67
C GLU A 268 19.31 3.40 7.19
N LYS A 269 19.92 4.30 6.41
CA LYS A 269 20.03 5.72 6.76
C LYS A 269 18.71 6.41 6.54
N ILE A 270 18.19 7.11 7.55
CA ILE A 270 16.88 7.76 7.48
C ILE A 270 17.05 9.26 7.63
N ASP A 271 16.64 10.01 6.62
CA ASP A 271 16.58 11.48 6.64
C ASP A 271 15.14 11.91 6.94
N VAL A 272 14.94 12.58 8.07
CA VAL A 272 13.64 13.18 8.43
C VAL A 272 13.60 14.62 7.93
N ILE A 273 12.52 14.99 7.25
CA ILE A 273 12.36 16.27 6.55
C ILE A 273 11.05 16.91 6.98
N ASN A 274 11.08 18.17 7.39
CA ASN A 274 9.86 18.92 7.62
C ASN A 274 9.15 19.20 6.29
N TRP A 275 7.97 18.64 6.10
CA TRP A 275 7.11 18.89 4.96
C TRP A 275 6.72 20.38 4.89
N ASN A 276 6.50 20.89 3.69
CA ASN A 276 5.99 22.24 3.46
C ASN A 276 5.06 22.25 2.25
N GLY A 277 3.99 23.05 2.33
CA GLY A 277 3.05 23.22 1.23
C GLY A 277 3.63 23.93 0.01
N ASP A 278 4.67 24.76 0.19
CA ASP A 278 5.41 25.36 -0.90
C ASP A 278 6.37 24.34 -1.52
N PRO A 279 6.21 24.01 -2.82
CA PRO A 279 7.04 23.01 -3.47
C PRO A 279 8.54 23.39 -3.51
N GLY A 280 8.87 24.69 -3.64
CA GLY A 280 10.26 25.15 -3.68
C GLY A 280 10.97 24.91 -2.35
N ILE A 281 10.28 25.23 -1.22
CA ILE A 281 10.78 25.00 0.12
C ILE A 281 10.89 23.48 0.38
N TYR A 282 9.88 22.71 -0.01
CA TYR A 282 9.86 21.26 0.18
C TYR A 282 10.98 20.57 -0.58
N ILE A 283 11.19 20.92 -1.86
CA ILE A 283 12.29 20.41 -2.68
C ILE A 283 13.65 20.78 -2.08
N SER A 284 13.82 22.03 -1.66
CA SER A 284 15.06 22.49 -1.00
C SER A 284 15.39 21.64 0.24
N ARG A 285 14.40 21.41 1.10
CA ARG A 285 14.56 20.56 2.31
C ARG A 285 14.81 19.10 1.95
N SER A 286 14.18 18.59 0.90
CA SER A 286 14.32 17.18 0.47
C SER A 286 15.73 16.85 -0.02
N LEU A 287 16.47 17.82 -0.51
CA LEU A 287 17.86 17.68 -0.94
C LEU A 287 18.88 17.68 0.21
N SER A 288 18.41 17.86 1.48
CA SER A 288 19.30 17.71 2.64
C SER A 288 20.17 16.44 2.54
N PRO A 289 21.47 16.49 2.94
CA PRO A 289 22.15 17.57 3.67
C PRO A 289 22.70 18.74 2.82
N ALA A 290 22.47 18.75 1.51
CA ALA A 290 22.91 19.85 0.66
C ALA A 290 22.12 21.13 0.95
N LYS A 291 22.81 22.27 0.90
CA LYS A 291 22.23 23.60 1.03
C LYS A 291 21.90 24.14 -0.36
N VAL A 292 20.61 24.28 -0.64
CA VAL A 292 20.12 24.78 -1.92
C VAL A 292 20.07 26.31 -1.87
N TYR A 293 20.63 26.98 -2.87
CA TYR A 293 20.60 28.44 -3.00
C TYR A 293 19.22 28.91 -3.46
N LYS A 294 18.68 28.30 -4.54
CA LYS A 294 17.39 28.66 -5.14
C LYS A 294 16.73 27.44 -5.75
N VAL A 295 15.41 27.39 -5.71
CA VAL A 295 14.63 26.37 -6.43
C VAL A 295 13.67 27.08 -7.37
N ILE A 296 13.65 26.64 -8.62
CA ILE A 296 12.72 27.12 -9.65
C ILE A 296 11.80 25.97 -9.97
N VAL A 297 10.48 26.16 -9.78
CA VAL A 297 9.49 25.11 -9.88
C VAL A 297 8.55 25.36 -11.07
N ASP A 298 8.44 24.39 -11.96
CA ASP A 298 7.38 24.31 -12.97
C ASP A 298 6.33 23.29 -12.49
N GLN A 299 5.28 23.79 -11.86
CA GLN A 299 4.21 22.94 -11.30
C GLN A 299 3.45 22.17 -12.39
N ASN A 300 3.31 22.77 -13.58
CA ASN A 300 2.55 22.15 -14.68
C ASN A 300 3.27 20.92 -15.25
N LYS A 301 4.60 21.01 -15.36
CA LYS A 301 5.42 19.90 -15.87
C LYS A 301 5.94 18.99 -14.77
N LYS A 302 5.68 19.30 -13.50
CA LYS A 302 6.27 18.60 -12.35
C LYS A 302 7.80 18.53 -12.42
N LYS A 303 8.43 19.63 -12.85
CA LYS A 303 9.88 19.78 -12.94
C LYS A 303 10.36 20.87 -12.02
N ALA A 304 11.57 20.70 -11.49
CA ALA A 304 12.21 21.71 -10.66
C ALA A 304 13.70 21.78 -10.96
N ILE A 305 14.24 22.99 -10.94
CA ILE A 305 15.68 23.24 -11.06
C ILE A 305 16.16 23.72 -9.68
N ALA A 306 17.05 22.93 -9.08
CA ALA A 306 17.72 23.31 -7.85
C ALA A 306 19.11 23.89 -8.18
N VAL A 307 19.30 25.15 -7.81
CA VAL A 307 20.56 25.90 -7.99
C VAL A 307 21.38 25.77 -6.71
N LEU A 308 22.62 25.33 -6.84
CA LEU A 308 23.52 25.12 -5.70
C LEU A 308 24.91 25.67 -5.98
N THR A 309 25.63 25.97 -4.91
CA THR A 309 27.08 26.29 -5.02
C THR A 309 27.87 25.01 -5.35
N ASP A 310 29.05 25.17 -5.95
CA ASP A 310 29.85 24.08 -6.51
C ASP A 310 30.20 23.00 -5.45
N ASP A 311 30.44 23.42 -4.21
CA ASP A 311 30.73 22.52 -3.07
C ASP A 311 29.52 21.66 -2.63
N GLN A 312 28.29 22.13 -2.91
CA GLN A 312 27.06 21.43 -2.51
C GLN A 312 26.53 20.43 -3.56
N ILE A 313 26.98 20.53 -4.81
CA ILE A 313 26.50 19.68 -5.92
C ILE A 313 26.63 18.19 -5.62
N SER A 314 27.84 17.78 -5.16
CA SER A 314 28.10 16.38 -4.85
C SER A 314 27.19 15.83 -3.73
N LEU A 315 26.87 16.67 -2.74
CA LEU A 315 25.95 16.31 -1.64
C LEU A 315 24.52 16.21 -2.14
N ALA A 316 24.09 17.16 -3.01
CA ALA A 316 22.74 17.17 -3.56
C ALA A 316 22.46 15.97 -4.47
N ILE A 317 23.44 15.59 -5.30
CA ILE A 317 23.34 14.39 -6.15
C ILE A 317 23.41 13.13 -5.29
N GLY A 318 24.37 13.07 -4.36
CA GLY A 318 24.65 11.91 -3.55
C GLY A 318 25.34 10.78 -4.32
N ARG A 319 25.73 9.72 -3.62
CA ARG A 319 26.39 8.55 -4.21
C ARG A 319 25.49 7.90 -5.26
N GLY A 320 25.95 7.76 -6.50
CA GLY A 320 25.16 7.18 -7.61
C GLY A 320 23.85 7.90 -7.88
N GLY A 321 23.72 9.19 -7.54
CA GLY A 321 22.50 9.97 -7.73
C GLY A 321 21.39 9.68 -6.71
N GLN A 322 21.70 8.98 -5.62
CA GLN A 322 20.72 8.51 -4.64
C GLN A 322 19.95 9.65 -3.97
N ASN A 323 20.66 10.70 -3.50
CA ASN A 323 20.00 11.78 -2.79
C ASN A 323 18.99 12.52 -3.68
N ARG A 324 19.38 12.87 -4.93
CA ARG A 324 18.49 13.46 -5.93
C ARG A 324 17.30 12.55 -6.25
N ARG A 325 17.55 11.24 -6.47
CA ARG A 325 16.51 10.28 -6.84
C ARG A 325 15.49 10.09 -5.72
N LEU A 326 15.93 10.02 -4.46
CA LEU A 326 15.04 9.97 -3.30
C LEU A 326 14.26 11.28 -3.11
N ALA A 327 14.91 12.43 -3.29
CA ALA A 327 14.24 13.72 -3.22
C ALA A 327 13.18 13.88 -4.32
N SER A 328 13.47 13.44 -5.54
CA SER A 328 12.50 13.44 -6.65
C SER A 328 11.29 12.53 -6.36
N ARG A 329 11.53 11.34 -5.83
CA ARG A 329 10.42 10.42 -5.44
C ARG A 329 9.59 10.97 -4.29
N LEU A 330 10.24 11.57 -3.30
CA LEU A 330 9.57 12.13 -2.12
C LEU A 330 8.67 13.30 -2.48
N THR A 331 9.14 14.20 -3.35
CA THR A 331 8.42 15.43 -3.70
C THR A 331 7.48 15.27 -4.88
N GLY A 332 7.65 14.21 -5.68
CA GLY A 332 6.92 14.00 -6.93
C GLY A 332 7.33 14.93 -8.08
N PHE A 333 8.50 15.60 -7.96
CA PHE A 333 9.08 16.46 -9.00
C PHE A 333 10.31 15.82 -9.61
N GLU A 334 10.51 15.99 -10.92
CA GLU A 334 11.79 15.72 -11.56
C GLU A 334 12.75 16.85 -11.22
N ILE A 335 13.77 16.57 -10.40
CA ILE A 335 14.70 17.57 -9.90
C ILE A 335 15.98 17.55 -10.75
N GLU A 336 16.25 18.67 -11.40
CA GLU A 336 17.51 18.96 -12.07
C GLU A 336 18.40 19.79 -11.13
N ILE A 337 19.69 19.47 -11.09
CA ILE A 337 20.66 20.15 -10.23
C ILE A 337 21.64 20.89 -11.12
N ILE A 338 21.72 22.20 -10.94
CA ILE A 338 22.64 23.05 -11.70
C ILE A 338 23.52 23.89 -10.77
N LYS A 339 24.67 24.29 -11.27
CA LYS A 339 25.59 25.17 -10.57
C LYS A 339 25.08 26.59 -10.58
N GLU A 340 25.33 27.34 -9.53
CA GLU A 340 25.03 28.78 -9.47
C GLU A 340 25.72 29.52 -10.58
N SER A 341 26.98 29.18 -10.91
CA SER A 341 27.74 29.75 -11.98
C SER A 341 27.13 29.52 -13.38
N GLU A 342 26.54 28.35 -13.60
CA GLU A 342 25.84 28.04 -14.87
C GLU A 342 24.49 28.75 -14.93
N TYR A 343 23.77 28.79 -13.83
CA TYR A 343 22.50 29.52 -13.74
C TYR A 343 22.66 31.00 -14.04
N ARG A 344 23.69 31.65 -13.48
CA ARG A 344 23.98 33.06 -13.77
C ARG A 344 24.26 33.30 -15.28
N LYS A 345 25.06 32.43 -15.94
CA LYS A 345 25.31 32.51 -17.37
C LYS A 345 24.03 32.35 -18.20
N ILE A 346 23.15 31.41 -17.83
CA ILE A 346 21.87 31.22 -18.52
C ILE A 346 21.01 32.48 -18.38
N MET A 347 20.95 33.07 -17.20
CA MET A 347 20.20 34.32 -16.98
C MET A 347 20.77 35.48 -17.75
N GLU A 348 22.09 35.68 -17.77
CA GLU A 348 22.75 36.70 -18.56
C GLU A 348 22.52 36.53 -20.09
N GLN A 349 22.45 35.28 -20.56
CA GLN A 349 22.20 34.97 -21.96
C GLN A 349 20.73 35.21 -22.33
N ASN A 350 19.80 34.81 -21.48
CA ASN A 350 18.37 35.07 -21.67
C ASN A 350 18.05 36.57 -21.65
N LEU A 351 18.74 37.37 -20.84
CA LEU A 351 18.64 38.83 -20.83
C LEU A 351 19.15 39.42 -22.13
N LYS A 352 20.23 38.90 -22.73
CA LYS A 352 20.75 39.32 -24.02
C LYS A 352 19.86 38.94 -25.20
N ASP A 353 19.29 37.72 -25.15
CA ASP A 353 18.45 37.17 -26.23
C ASP A 353 17.04 37.78 -26.25
N SER A 354 16.53 38.23 -25.09
CA SER A 354 15.20 38.83 -24.98
C SER A 354 15.12 40.28 -25.47
N GLY A 355 16.23 40.89 -25.87
CA GLY A 355 16.24 42.26 -26.41
C GLY A 355 15.78 43.36 -25.43
N ALA A 356 15.56 42.98 -24.16
CA ALA A 356 15.16 43.89 -23.09
C ALA A 356 16.41 44.59 -22.52
N ALA A 357 17.02 45.44 -23.34
CA ALA A 357 18.04 46.39 -22.90
C ALA A 357 17.41 47.71 -22.42
N ASP A 358 16.09 47.76 -22.28
CA ASP A 358 15.39 48.89 -21.69
C ASP A 358 14.34 48.34 -20.70
N ASP A 359 14.43 48.74 -19.43
CA ASP A 359 13.58 48.40 -18.26
C ASP A 359 13.80 47.04 -17.58
N ALA A 360 15.06 46.65 -17.37
CA ALA A 360 15.34 45.55 -16.48
C ALA A 360 15.70 46.06 -15.07
N ASP A 361 15.00 45.57 -14.06
CA ASP A 361 15.30 45.71 -12.64
C ASP A 361 16.78 45.90 -12.35
N ILE A 362 17.20 47.13 -12.18
CA ILE A 362 18.57 47.41 -11.76
C ILE A 362 18.72 46.84 -10.36
N ASN A 363 19.53 45.78 -10.23
CA ASN A 363 19.81 45.14 -8.94
C ASN A 363 20.41 46.19 -8.00
N LEU A 364 19.84 46.37 -6.82
CA LEU A 364 20.28 47.33 -5.82
C LEU A 364 21.78 47.25 -5.51
N ASN A 365 22.42 46.12 -5.75
CA ASN A 365 23.87 45.94 -5.61
C ASN A 365 24.69 46.64 -6.74
N ALA A 366 24.07 47.00 -7.87
CA ALA A 366 24.72 47.68 -8.99
C ALA A 366 24.58 49.19 -8.92
N VAL A 367 23.81 49.73 -8.00
CA VAL A 367 23.58 51.17 -7.85
C VAL A 367 24.74 51.82 -7.12
N GLU A 368 25.51 52.64 -7.87
CA GLU A 368 26.63 53.42 -7.28
C GLU A 368 26.09 54.39 -6.23
N GLY A 369 26.58 54.27 -4.98
CA GLY A 369 26.20 55.15 -3.88
C GLY A 369 25.39 54.47 -2.76
N LEU A 370 24.88 53.26 -2.99
CA LEU A 370 24.31 52.43 -1.91
C LEU A 370 25.44 51.71 -1.16
N THR A 371 25.48 51.90 0.13
CA THR A 371 26.45 51.19 1.00
C THR A 371 25.95 49.77 1.30
N SER A 372 26.88 48.82 1.59
CA SER A 372 26.54 47.45 1.96
C SER A 372 25.52 47.34 3.14
N PHE A 373 25.54 48.36 4.03
CA PHE A 373 24.58 48.48 5.12
C PHE A 373 23.18 48.83 4.59
N MET A 374 23.06 49.76 3.62
CA MET A 374 21.77 50.13 3.02
C MET A 374 21.18 49.01 2.24
N ILE A 375 21.99 48.30 1.46
CA ILE A 375 21.57 47.13 0.68
C ILE A 375 21.02 46.02 1.60
N LYS A 376 21.74 45.74 2.69
CA LYS A 376 21.29 44.74 3.68
C LYS A 376 19.96 45.13 4.34
N LYS A 377 19.75 46.42 4.63
CA LYS A 377 18.50 46.91 5.21
C LYS A 377 17.32 46.84 4.22
N LEU A 378 17.57 47.12 2.95
CA LEU A 378 16.57 46.95 1.89
C LEU A 378 16.18 45.50 1.72
N ASP A 379 17.14 44.57 1.75
CA ASP A 379 16.92 43.13 1.68
C ASP A 379 16.13 42.63 2.90
N GLU A 380 16.46 43.11 4.13
CA GLU A 380 15.70 42.85 5.35
C GLU A 380 14.26 43.40 5.29
N GLY A 381 14.02 44.48 4.54
CA GLY A 381 12.72 45.09 4.28
C GLY A 381 11.95 44.47 3.11
N GLY A 382 12.54 43.48 2.40
CA GLY A 382 11.92 42.79 1.26
C GLY A 382 12.03 43.52 -0.06
N PHE A 383 12.86 44.61 -0.16
CA PHE A 383 13.11 45.35 -1.39
C PHE A 383 14.26 44.73 -2.19
N VAL A 384 13.98 44.21 -3.37
CA VAL A 384 14.93 43.45 -4.18
C VAL A 384 15.42 44.26 -5.43
N SER A 385 14.59 45.21 -5.87
CA SER A 385 14.83 45.98 -7.08
C SER A 385 14.81 47.51 -6.83
N VAL A 386 15.36 48.27 -7.79
CA VAL A 386 15.28 49.73 -7.82
C VAL A 386 13.81 50.20 -7.91
N GLU A 387 12.97 49.43 -8.62
CA GLU A 387 11.56 49.74 -8.78
C GLU A 387 10.78 49.57 -7.48
N ASP A 388 11.07 48.51 -6.72
CA ASP A 388 10.45 48.32 -5.39
C ASP A 388 10.70 49.51 -4.47
N VAL A 389 11.93 50.03 -4.51
CA VAL A 389 12.33 51.21 -3.72
C VAL A 389 11.65 52.50 -4.22
N LYS A 390 11.46 52.66 -5.55
CA LYS A 390 10.75 53.78 -6.12
C LYS A 390 9.27 53.77 -5.83
N GLU A 391 8.64 52.60 -5.91
CA GLU A 391 7.20 52.40 -5.60
C GLU A 391 6.88 52.63 -4.12
N ALA A 392 7.73 52.12 -3.22
CA ALA A 392 7.55 52.29 -1.79
C ALA A 392 7.71 53.74 -1.31
N GLY A 393 8.48 54.52 -2.04
CA GLY A 393 8.75 55.92 -1.68
C GLY A 393 9.45 56.11 -0.34
N LEU A 394 9.52 57.35 0.12
CA LEU A 394 10.14 57.66 1.40
C LEU A 394 9.43 57.08 2.62
N GLU A 395 8.10 56.93 2.52
CA GLU A 395 7.29 56.41 3.62
C GLU A 395 7.51 54.90 3.82
N GLY A 396 7.51 54.13 2.76
CA GLY A 396 7.78 52.68 2.84
C GLY A 396 9.21 52.35 3.30
N LEU A 397 10.19 53.16 2.91
CA LEU A 397 11.56 52.98 3.38
C LEU A 397 11.75 53.27 4.88
N MET A 398 10.93 54.19 5.47
CA MET A 398 10.96 54.47 6.89
C MET A 398 10.29 53.40 7.77
N GLU A 399 9.51 52.50 7.17
CA GLU A 399 8.92 51.32 7.89
C GLU A 399 9.96 50.24 8.12
N ILE A 400 11.09 50.23 7.43
CA ILE A 400 12.17 49.25 7.59
C ILE A 400 12.84 49.41 8.99
N PRO A 401 12.88 48.36 9.82
CA PRO A 401 13.53 48.42 11.11
C PRO A 401 15.02 48.85 11.01
N GLY A 402 15.35 50.00 11.62
CA GLY A 402 16.71 50.54 11.64
C GLY A 402 17.05 51.46 10.46
N VAL A 403 16.09 51.83 9.63
CA VAL A 403 16.21 52.88 8.62
C VAL A 403 15.55 54.15 9.12
N GLY A 404 16.35 55.14 9.52
CA GLY A 404 15.86 56.45 9.92
C GLY A 404 15.67 57.38 8.71
N LYS A 405 14.95 58.51 8.96
CA LYS A 405 14.61 59.50 7.90
C LYS A 405 15.78 59.91 7.00
N LYS A 406 16.94 60.21 7.59
CA LYS A 406 18.15 60.59 6.80
C LYS A 406 18.69 59.45 5.94
N THR A 407 18.55 58.22 6.39
CA THR A 407 18.99 57.04 5.63
C THR A 407 18.01 56.73 4.50
N ALA A 408 16.69 56.84 4.76
CA ALA A 408 15.66 56.73 3.75
C ALA A 408 15.80 57.78 2.63
N GLU A 409 16.00 59.05 2.99
CA GLU A 409 16.23 60.15 2.03
C GLU A 409 17.47 59.90 1.18
N LYS A 410 18.54 59.35 1.76
CA LYS A 410 19.77 59.02 1.04
C LYS A 410 19.58 57.85 0.09
N ILE A 411 18.92 56.78 0.53
CA ILE A 411 18.58 55.64 -0.33
C ILE A 411 17.73 56.11 -1.53
N PHE A 412 16.66 56.85 -1.26
CA PHE A 412 15.73 57.33 -2.26
C PHE A 412 16.38 58.30 -3.26
N SER A 413 17.25 59.18 -2.78
CA SER A 413 17.99 60.09 -3.68
C SER A 413 18.98 59.36 -4.58
N VAL A 414 19.69 58.35 -4.08
CA VAL A 414 20.63 57.54 -4.85
C VAL A 414 19.90 56.72 -5.92
N VAL A 415 18.79 56.11 -5.54
CA VAL A 415 17.98 55.25 -6.42
C VAL A 415 17.25 56.05 -7.52
N ASN A 416 16.82 57.29 -7.23
CA ASN A 416 16.21 58.16 -8.26
C ASN A 416 17.21 58.83 -9.23
N ASN A 417 18.48 58.85 -8.87
CA ASN A 417 19.54 59.39 -9.73
C ASN A 417 20.29 58.29 -10.53
N SER A 418 19.91 57.03 -10.33
CA SER A 418 20.41 55.90 -11.08
C SER A 418 19.45 55.49 -12.17
#